data_28491d4a337a9c5e01e9f33025a84143
#
_entry.id   28491d4a337a9c5e01e9f33025a84143
#
_cell.length_a   1.000
_cell.length_b   1.000
_cell.length_c   1.000
_cell.angle_alpha   90.00
_cell.angle_beta   90.00
_cell.angle_gamma   90.00
#
_symmetry.space_group_name_H-M   'P 1'
#
loop_
_entity.id
_entity.type
_entity.pdbx_description
1 polymer ?
#
loop_
_entity_poly.entity_id
_entity_poly.type
_entity_poly.pdbx_seq_one_letter_code
_entity_poly.pdbx_strand_id
1 'polypeptide(L)'
;MATKSLTGRVALVTGAGTPIGLGRHIALALAREGARVAMLDINESGLEQASADVRAESEPSSVLPLIADVTDPDAVERAVERTLAELGGLDIVFNNAGTNPVHAGLASAEDGHRAWEISLAAWQRVVGVNLSGPFYVMRAVVPHLVEQGWGRIVGVTTSMDTMWRRGGSPYGPSKAGHEALVAILSQELEGTGVTANVLVPGGATYTGMTATWMEREAMIQPSIMEAPALWLAGEESAEFSGRRIIAYHWNEDLPLDDRLEQASAPAAWPQLGRQAIIPQRPSRPGS
;
A
#
# COMPACT_ATOMS: atom_id res chain seq x y z
N MET A 1 -29.38 -2.65 13.01
CA MET A 1 -27.93 -2.89 12.82
C MET A 1 -27.34 -1.61 12.29
N ALA A 2 -26.21 -1.15 12.81
CA ALA A 2 -25.52 0.00 12.22
C ALA A 2 -25.11 -0.34 10.78
N THR A 3 -25.24 0.61 9.87
CA THR A 3 -24.80 0.44 8.49
C THR A 3 -23.29 0.32 8.49
N LYS A 4 -22.74 -0.73 7.88
CA LYS A 4 -21.28 -0.89 7.73
C LYS A 4 -20.73 0.24 6.86
N SER A 5 -19.60 0.81 7.25
CA SER A 5 -19.07 2.07 6.71
C SER A 5 -18.67 2.01 5.23
N LEU A 6 -18.31 0.81 4.72
CA LEU A 6 -17.86 0.59 3.34
C LEU A 6 -18.85 -0.20 2.49
N THR A 7 -20.13 -0.28 2.91
CA THR A 7 -21.16 -0.97 2.14
C THR A 7 -21.29 -0.36 0.74
N GLY A 8 -21.22 -1.21 -0.28
CA GLY A 8 -21.28 -0.81 -1.69
C GLY A 8 -19.92 -0.47 -2.32
N ARG A 9 -18.86 -0.26 -1.53
CA ARG A 9 -17.51 0.01 -2.03
C ARG A 9 -16.81 -1.27 -2.48
N VAL A 10 -15.90 -1.12 -3.43
CA VAL A 10 -15.05 -2.19 -3.95
C VAL A 10 -13.58 -1.85 -3.72
N ALA A 11 -12.83 -2.76 -3.13
CA ALA A 11 -11.42 -2.59 -2.83
C ALA A 11 -10.55 -3.60 -3.59
N LEU A 12 -9.37 -3.18 -4.04
CA LEU A 12 -8.28 -4.04 -4.52
C LEU A 12 -7.12 -3.98 -3.53
N VAL A 13 -6.70 -5.14 -3.04
CA VAL A 13 -5.55 -5.26 -2.12
C VAL A 13 -4.50 -6.16 -2.75
N THR A 14 -3.32 -5.63 -3.06
CA THR A 14 -2.20 -6.40 -3.59
C THR A 14 -1.33 -7.00 -2.47
N GLY A 15 -0.72 -8.17 -2.71
CA GLY A 15 0.07 -8.87 -1.69
C GLY A 15 -0.80 -9.40 -0.55
N ALA A 16 -1.99 -9.90 -0.87
CA ALA A 16 -2.99 -10.36 0.09
C ALA A 16 -2.96 -11.87 0.37
N GLY A 17 -2.09 -12.62 -0.32
CA GLY A 17 -2.01 -14.09 -0.26
C GLY A 17 -1.13 -14.64 0.86
N THR A 18 -0.63 -13.82 1.79
CA THR A 18 0.14 -14.32 2.93
C THR A 18 -0.75 -14.39 4.16
N PRO A 19 -1.00 -15.58 4.77
CA PRO A 19 -1.92 -15.75 5.91
C PRO A 19 -1.60 -14.87 7.13
N ILE A 20 -0.34 -14.55 7.35
CA ILE A 20 0.15 -13.63 8.39
C ILE A 20 0.57 -12.26 7.82
N GLY A 21 0.10 -11.92 6.61
CA GLY A 21 0.49 -10.69 5.90
C GLY A 21 -0.38 -9.48 6.23
N LEU A 22 0.19 -8.28 6.05
CA LEU A 22 -0.54 -7.02 6.20
C LEU A 22 -1.74 -6.95 5.25
N GLY A 23 -1.56 -7.38 3.99
CA GLY A 23 -2.61 -7.33 2.96
C GLY A 23 -3.84 -8.16 3.32
N ARG A 24 -3.67 -9.34 3.93
CA ARG A 24 -4.78 -10.14 4.44
C ARG A 24 -5.56 -9.39 5.54
N HIS A 25 -4.86 -8.77 6.50
CA HIS A 25 -5.51 -8.01 7.59
C HIS A 25 -6.25 -6.79 7.06
N ILE A 26 -5.68 -6.07 6.09
CA ILE A 26 -6.36 -4.96 5.41
C ILE A 26 -7.61 -5.47 4.69
N ALA A 27 -7.50 -6.55 3.89
CA ALA A 27 -8.64 -7.13 3.18
C ALA A 27 -9.75 -7.58 4.13
N LEU A 28 -9.38 -8.21 5.26
CA LEU A 28 -10.31 -8.65 6.29
C LEU A 28 -11.07 -7.47 6.92
N ALA A 29 -10.36 -6.41 7.30
CA ALA A 29 -10.96 -5.22 7.87
C ALA A 29 -11.97 -4.57 6.90
N LEU A 30 -11.57 -4.37 5.65
CA LEU A 30 -12.44 -3.81 4.61
C LEU A 30 -13.71 -4.67 4.38
N ALA A 31 -13.55 -5.99 4.32
CA ALA A 31 -14.67 -6.91 4.12
C ALA A 31 -15.64 -6.95 5.32
N ARG A 32 -15.13 -6.89 6.54
CA ARG A 32 -15.97 -6.77 7.77
C ARG A 32 -16.82 -5.50 7.75
N GLU A 33 -16.29 -4.41 7.19
CA GLU A 33 -17.01 -3.14 7.02
C GLU A 33 -17.90 -3.09 5.76
N GLY A 34 -18.04 -4.23 5.07
CA GLY A 34 -19.03 -4.40 3.99
C GLY A 34 -18.50 -4.05 2.60
N ALA A 35 -17.20 -3.82 2.43
CA ALA A 35 -16.60 -3.70 1.11
C ALA A 35 -16.57 -5.08 0.40
N ARG A 36 -16.70 -5.05 -0.93
CA ARG A 36 -16.30 -6.18 -1.78
C ARG A 36 -14.80 -6.07 -2.05
N VAL A 37 -14.04 -7.16 -1.91
CA VAL A 37 -12.58 -7.10 -1.91
C VAL A 37 -12.00 -8.04 -2.97
N ALA A 38 -11.29 -7.48 -3.95
CA ALA A 38 -10.38 -8.20 -4.80
C ALA A 38 -9.03 -8.36 -4.08
N MET A 39 -8.62 -9.60 -3.86
CA MET A 39 -7.36 -9.96 -3.21
C MET A 39 -6.40 -10.48 -4.28
N LEU A 40 -5.30 -9.76 -4.51
CA LEU A 40 -4.32 -10.09 -5.54
C LEU A 40 -3.00 -10.56 -4.92
N ASP A 41 -2.50 -11.70 -5.38
CA ASP A 41 -1.18 -12.21 -5.01
C ASP A 41 -0.64 -13.15 -6.11
N ILE A 42 0.68 -13.35 -6.11
CA ILE A 42 1.34 -14.36 -6.96
C ILE A 42 1.29 -15.75 -6.33
N ASN A 43 1.13 -15.84 -5.02
CA ASN A 43 1.07 -17.10 -4.27
C ASN A 43 -0.36 -17.65 -4.26
N GLU A 44 -0.65 -18.55 -5.18
CA GLU A 44 -1.98 -19.16 -5.36
C GLU A 44 -2.50 -19.82 -4.09
N SER A 45 -1.73 -20.73 -3.49
CA SER A 45 -2.16 -21.49 -2.31
C SER A 45 -2.36 -20.59 -1.07
N GLY A 46 -1.50 -19.60 -0.89
CA GLY A 46 -1.64 -18.62 0.18
C GLY A 46 -2.86 -17.71 -0.03
N LEU A 47 -3.12 -17.32 -1.28
CA LEU A 47 -4.28 -16.52 -1.65
C LEU A 47 -5.60 -17.25 -1.44
N GLU A 48 -5.64 -18.54 -1.77
CA GLU A 48 -6.81 -19.39 -1.51
C GLU A 48 -7.14 -19.44 -0.01
N GLN A 49 -6.13 -19.72 0.83
CA GLN A 49 -6.30 -19.73 2.29
C GLN A 49 -6.73 -18.38 2.84
N ALA A 50 -6.04 -17.30 2.47
CA ALA A 50 -6.35 -15.95 2.95
C ALA A 50 -7.76 -15.51 2.51
N SER A 51 -8.18 -15.85 1.29
CA SER A 51 -9.52 -15.56 0.79
C SER A 51 -10.60 -16.35 1.53
N ALA A 52 -10.34 -17.61 1.87
CA ALA A 52 -11.25 -18.42 2.68
C ALA A 52 -11.46 -17.80 4.07
N ASP A 53 -10.37 -17.34 4.71
CA ASP A 53 -10.44 -16.67 6.00
C ASP A 53 -11.27 -15.38 5.95
N VAL A 54 -11.10 -14.57 4.90
CA VAL A 54 -11.86 -13.33 4.72
C VAL A 54 -13.34 -13.63 4.46
N ARG A 55 -13.64 -14.64 3.63
CA ARG A 55 -15.03 -15.09 3.37
C ARG A 55 -15.73 -15.60 4.61
N ALA A 56 -15.01 -16.22 5.54
CA ALA A 56 -15.60 -16.72 6.79
C ALA A 56 -16.14 -15.61 7.70
N GLU A 57 -15.63 -14.37 7.51
CA GLU A 57 -15.99 -13.21 8.33
C GLU A 57 -16.77 -12.11 7.55
N SER A 58 -17.13 -12.40 6.29
CA SER A 58 -17.84 -11.48 5.40
C SER A 58 -18.87 -12.23 4.55
N GLU A 59 -19.58 -11.53 3.66
CA GLU A 59 -20.41 -12.17 2.64
C GLU A 59 -19.52 -12.93 1.64
N PRO A 60 -19.71 -14.23 1.41
CA PRO A 60 -18.81 -15.05 0.56
C PRO A 60 -18.62 -14.50 -0.86
N SER A 61 -19.67 -13.92 -1.45
CA SER A 61 -19.62 -13.33 -2.80
C SER A 61 -18.88 -11.99 -2.86
N SER A 62 -18.46 -11.45 -1.71
CA SER A 62 -17.75 -10.17 -1.63
C SER A 62 -16.23 -10.30 -1.82
N VAL A 63 -15.68 -11.52 -2.00
CA VAL A 63 -14.24 -11.75 -2.06
C VAL A 63 -13.84 -12.40 -3.38
N LEU A 64 -13.03 -11.70 -4.17
CA LEU A 64 -12.51 -12.15 -5.47
C LEU A 64 -10.99 -12.40 -5.38
N PRO A 65 -10.51 -13.65 -5.38
CA PRO A 65 -9.09 -13.94 -5.48
C PRO A 65 -8.59 -13.75 -6.92
N LEU A 66 -7.45 -13.08 -7.07
CA LEU A 66 -6.80 -12.78 -8.35
C LEU A 66 -5.33 -13.20 -8.30
N ILE A 67 -4.97 -14.21 -9.08
CA ILE A 67 -3.57 -14.65 -9.19
C ILE A 67 -2.88 -13.78 -10.24
N ALA A 68 -1.94 -12.95 -9.80
CA ALA A 68 -1.14 -12.10 -10.70
C ALA A 68 0.19 -11.70 -10.06
N ASP A 69 1.24 -11.58 -10.89
CA ASP A 69 2.50 -10.92 -10.50
C ASP A 69 2.36 -9.42 -10.77
N VAL A 70 2.50 -8.60 -9.75
CA VAL A 70 2.45 -7.12 -9.88
C VAL A 70 3.57 -6.55 -10.75
N THR A 71 4.60 -7.33 -11.08
CA THR A 71 5.67 -6.92 -11.99
C THR A 71 5.32 -7.09 -13.47
N ASP A 72 4.21 -7.76 -13.77
CA ASP A 72 3.64 -7.91 -15.11
C ASP A 72 2.50 -6.89 -15.30
N PRO A 73 2.69 -5.82 -16.08
CA PRO A 73 1.67 -4.79 -16.28
C PRO A 73 0.40 -5.33 -16.94
N ASP A 74 0.51 -6.28 -17.87
CA ASP A 74 -0.66 -6.87 -18.53
C ASP A 74 -1.46 -7.75 -17.55
N ALA A 75 -0.80 -8.47 -16.63
CA ALA A 75 -1.49 -9.23 -15.58
C ALA A 75 -2.21 -8.28 -14.60
N VAL A 76 -1.61 -7.13 -14.29
CA VAL A 76 -2.24 -6.08 -13.46
C VAL A 76 -3.47 -5.50 -14.15
N GLU A 77 -3.38 -5.14 -15.44
CA GLU A 77 -4.52 -4.62 -16.21
C GLU A 77 -5.68 -5.63 -16.23
N ARG A 78 -5.41 -6.90 -16.54
CA ARG A 78 -6.43 -7.97 -16.49
C ARG A 78 -7.05 -8.15 -15.10
N ALA A 79 -6.27 -8.01 -14.02
CA ALA A 79 -6.77 -8.10 -12.66
C ALA A 79 -7.71 -6.94 -12.31
N VAL A 80 -7.41 -5.73 -12.76
CA VAL A 80 -8.28 -4.55 -12.60
C VAL A 80 -9.56 -4.71 -13.42
N GLU A 81 -9.47 -5.14 -14.69
CA GLU A 81 -10.64 -5.41 -15.53
C GLU A 81 -11.58 -6.46 -14.90
N ARG A 82 -11.02 -7.54 -14.37
CA ARG A 82 -11.79 -8.57 -13.66
C ARG A 82 -12.44 -8.00 -12.38
N THR A 83 -11.73 -7.17 -11.64
CA THR A 83 -12.30 -6.51 -10.45
C THR A 83 -13.53 -5.68 -10.83
N LEU A 84 -13.43 -4.85 -11.84
CA LEU A 84 -14.52 -4.02 -12.34
C LEU A 84 -15.71 -4.88 -12.82
N ALA A 85 -15.44 -5.93 -13.58
CA ALA A 85 -16.48 -6.78 -14.16
C ALA A 85 -17.18 -7.69 -13.13
N GLU A 86 -16.42 -8.31 -12.22
CA GLU A 86 -16.93 -9.33 -11.31
C GLU A 86 -17.46 -8.74 -9.98
N LEU A 87 -16.84 -7.62 -9.51
CA LEU A 87 -17.29 -6.92 -8.31
C LEU A 87 -18.11 -5.65 -8.61
N GLY A 88 -18.23 -5.25 -9.88
CA GLY A 88 -19.10 -4.15 -10.32
C GLY A 88 -18.60 -2.75 -9.97
N GLY A 89 -17.30 -2.55 -9.82
CA GLY A 89 -16.66 -1.26 -9.55
C GLY A 89 -15.25 -1.40 -8.99
N LEU A 90 -14.62 -0.28 -8.72
CA LEU A 90 -13.36 -0.17 -7.98
C LEU A 90 -13.29 1.23 -7.35
N ASP A 91 -13.16 1.29 -6.04
CA ASP A 91 -13.18 2.52 -5.26
C ASP A 91 -11.88 2.72 -4.46
N ILE A 92 -11.33 1.62 -3.92
CA ILE A 92 -10.26 1.63 -2.91
C ILE A 92 -9.11 0.75 -3.39
N VAL A 93 -7.88 1.22 -3.30
CA VAL A 93 -6.69 0.46 -3.71
C VAL A 93 -5.64 0.50 -2.62
N PHE A 94 -5.22 -0.68 -2.16
CA PHE A 94 -4.06 -0.85 -1.30
C PHE A 94 -2.90 -1.48 -2.06
N ASN A 95 -1.91 -0.68 -2.43
CA ASN A 95 -0.63 -1.13 -2.97
C ASN A 95 0.25 -1.67 -1.84
N ASN A 96 -0.04 -2.90 -1.42
CA ASN A 96 0.64 -3.54 -0.29
C ASN A 96 1.69 -4.57 -0.72
N ALA A 97 1.60 -5.17 -1.90
CA ALA A 97 2.58 -6.14 -2.38
C ALA A 97 4.02 -5.66 -2.15
N GLY A 98 4.86 -6.52 -1.61
CA GLY A 98 6.23 -6.16 -1.30
C GLY A 98 7.12 -7.37 -1.03
N THR A 99 8.41 -7.24 -1.29
CA THR A 99 9.43 -8.24 -1.03
C THR A 99 10.75 -7.61 -0.65
N ASN A 100 11.66 -8.40 -0.08
CA ASN A 100 13.07 -8.06 0.12
C ASN A 100 13.95 -9.18 -0.48
N PRO A 101 15.29 -9.01 -0.57
CA PRO A 101 16.15 -10.03 -1.18
C PRO A 101 16.06 -11.41 -0.52
N VAL A 102 15.92 -11.46 0.80
CA VAL A 102 15.83 -12.72 1.57
C VAL A 102 14.50 -13.40 1.29
N HIS A 103 13.40 -12.67 1.39
CA HIS A 103 12.07 -13.20 1.12
C HIS A 103 11.89 -13.65 -0.33
N ALA A 104 12.58 -13.00 -1.26
CA ALA A 104 12.63 -13.41 -2.67
C ALA A 104 13.53 -14.62 -2.93
N GLY A 105 14.20 -15.17 -1.91
CA GLY A 105 15.14 -16.29 -2.08
C GLY A 105 16.42 -15.93 -2.83
N LEU A 106 16.78 -14.65 -2.90
CA LEU A 106 17.90 -14.12 -3.68
C LEU A 106 19.08 -13.65 -2.80
N ALA A 107 18.97 -13.82 -1.49
CA ALA A 107 20.03 -13.54 -0.53
C ALA A 107 19.82 -14.34 0.76
N SER A 108 20.89 -14.56 1.54
CA SER A 108 20.82 -15.13 2.88
C SER A 108 20.50 -14.05 3.93
N ALA A 109 19.80 -14.40 4.99
CA ALA A 109 19.55 -13.51 6.12
C ALA A 109 20.85 -13.16 6.89
N GLU A 110 21.86 -14.02 6.80
CA GLU A 110 23.16 -13.86 7.47
C GLU A 110 24.12 -12.95 6.69
N ASP A 111 23.85 -12.73 5.40
CA ASP A 111 24.68 -11.88 4.56
C ASP A 111 24.44 -10.40 4.90
N GLY A 112 25.39 -9.78 5.56
CA GLY A 112 25.40 -8.33 5.78
C GLY A 112 25.60 -7.57 4.46
N HIS A 113 24.55 -7.43 3.66
CA HIS A 113 24.64 -6.91 2.30
C HIS A 113 25.11 -5.46 2.26
N ARG A 114 26.19 -5.22 1.53
CA ARG A 114 26.54 -3.88 1.08
C ARG A 114 25.84 -3.61 -0.26
N ALA A 115 25.50 -2.35 -0.52
CA ALA A 115 24.73 -1.99 -1.72
C ALA A 115 25.40 -2.47 -3.03
N TRP A 116 26.73 -2.51 -3.10
CA TRP A 116 27.49 -2.95 -4.28
C TRP A 116 27.68 -4.48 -4.40
N GLU A 117 27.24 -5.23 -3.39
CA GLU A 117 27.28 -6.72 -3.37
C GLU A 117 25.94 -7.32 -3.75
N ILE A 118 24.87 -6.51 -3.81
CA ILE A 118 23.54 -6.95 -4.19
C ILE A 118 23.54 -7.46 -5.64
N SER A 119 23.03 -8.66 -5.86
CA SER A 119 22.88 -9.21 -7.21
C SER A 119 21.90 -8.38 -8.04
N LEU A 120 22.15 -8.29 -9.36
CA LEU A 120 21.22 -7.59 -10.28
C LEU A 120 19.81 -8.21 -10.24
N ALA A 121 19.72 -9.54 -10.09
CA ALA A 121 18.44 -10.24 -9.96
C ALA A 121 17.67 -9.80 -8.70
N ALA A 122 18.36 -9.70 -7.55
CA ALA A 122 17.73 -9.22 -6.31
C ALA A 122 17.29 -7.75 -6.42
N TRP A 123 18.12 -6.91 -7.03
CA TRP A 123 17.77 -5.52 -7.32
C TRP A 123 16.52 -5.44 -8.19
N GLN A 124 16.54 -6.11 -9.36
CA GLN A 124 15.42 -6.08 -10.31
C GLN A 124 14.13 -6.62 -9.70
N ARG A 125 14.18 -7.73 -8.96
CA ARG A 125 12.98 -8.30 -8.32
C ARG A 125 12.40 -7.37 -7.26
N VAL A 126 13.23 -6.84 -6.38
CA VAL A 126 12.74 -5.98 -5.29
C VAL A 126 12.21 -4.65 -5.82
N VAL A 127 12.93 -3.99 -6.73
CA VAL A 127 12.47 -2.74 -7.36
C VAL A 127 11.23 -3.01 -8.21
N GLY A 128 11.19 -4.13 -8.94
CA GLY A 128 10.04 -4.56 -9.72
C GLY A 128 8.78 -4.66 -8.87
N VAL A 129 8.84 -5.39 -7.75
CA VAL A 129 7.68 -5.60 -6.88
C VAL A 129 7.32 -4.35 -6.08
N ASN A 130 8.31 -3.68 -5.47
CA ASN A 130 8.02 -2.64 -4.48
C ASN A 130 7.81 -1.24 -5.07
N LEU A 131 8.27 -1.00 -6.30
CA LEU A 131 8.18 0.32 -6.95
C LEU A 131 7.45 0.25 -8.29
N SER A 132 7.89 -0.61 -9.23
CA SER A 132 7.24 -0.71 -10.55
C SER A 132 5.83 -1.29 -10.44
N GLY A 133 5.62 -2.30 -9.59
CA GLY A 133 4.30 -2.89 -9.35
C GLY A 133 3.25 -1.87 -8.88
N PRO A 134 3.50 -1.09 -7.82
CA PRO A 134 2.63 0.02 -7.43
C PRO A 134 2.35 1.01 -8.56
N PHE A 135 3.35 1.35 -9.38
CA PHE A 135 3.16 2.21 -10.54
C PHE A 135 2.21 1.57 -11.57
N TYR A 136 2.37 0.28 -11.88
CA TYR A 136 1.48 -0.41 -12.82
C TYR A 136 0.04 -0.47 -12.31
N VAL A 137 -0.16 -0.74 -11.03
CA VAL A 137 -1.48 -0.70 -10.41
C VAL A 137 -2.09 0.71 -10.49
N MET A 138 -1.35 1.75 -10.09
CA MET A 138 -1.82 3.14 -10.17
C MET A 138 -2.20 3.52 -11.61
N ARG A 139 -1.34 3.17 -12.59
CA ARG A 139 -1.60 3.41 -14.00
C ARG A 139 -2.91 2.77 -14.48
N ALA A 140 -3.22 1.57 -14.01
CA ALA A 140 -4.42 0.85 -14.40
C ALA A 140 -5.70 1.37 -13.72
N VAL A 141 -5.61 1.86 -12.46
CA VAL A 141 -6.80 2.21 -11.67
C VAL A 141 -7.15 3.69 -11.69
N VAL A 142 -6.15 4.60 -11.77
CA VAL A 142 -6.37 6.05 -11.63
C VAL A 142 -7.33 6.62 -12.64
N PRO A 143 -7.28 6.27 -13.94
CA PRO A 143 -8.24 6.81 -14.92
C PRO A 143 -9.70 6.53 -14.52
N HIS A 144 -10.00 5.32 -14.07
CA HIS A 144 -11.33 4.94 -13.59
C HIS A 144 -11.75 5.73 -12.34
N LEU A 145 -10.87 5.85 -11.34
CA LEU A 145 -11.15 6.57 -10.10
C LEU A 145 -11.41 8.06 -10.35
N VAL A 146 -10.65 8.68 -11.27
CA VAL A 146 -10.83 10.09 -11.66
C VAL A 146 -12.14 10.28 -12.42
N GLU A 147 -12.48 9.38 -13.35
CA GLU A 147 -13.73 9.45 -14.11
C GLU A 147 -14.97 9.36 -13.20
N GLN A 148 -14.92 8.50 -12.17
CA GLN A 148 -16.03 8.41 -11.20
C GLN A 148 -16.06 9.54 -10.16
N GLY A 149 -14.98 10.36 -10.05
CA GLY A 149 -14.91 11.48 -9.11
C GLY A 149 -14.74 11.07 -7.63
N TRP A 150 -14.33 9.84 -7.37
CA TRP A 150 -14.09 9.32 -6.02
C TRP A 150 -13.06 8.19 -6.04
N GLY A 151 -12.17 8.17 -5.07
CA GLY A 151 -11.22 7.06 -4.91
C GLY A 151 -10.30 7.22 -3.70
N ARG A 152 -9.79 6.09 -3.21
CA ARG A 152 -8.82 6.02 -2.11
C ARG A 152 -7.65 5.15 -2.52
N ILE A 153 -6.47 5.73 -2.65
CA ILE A 153 -5.23 5.02 -3.02
C ILE A 153 -4.29 5.04 -1.82
N VAL A 154 -3.87 3.88 -1.36
CA VAL A 154 -2.97 3.75 -0.22
C VAL A 154 -1.76 2.91 -0.60
N GLY A 155 -0.57 3.51 -0.53
CA GLY A 155 0.70 2.82 -0.67
C GLY A 155 1.19 2.30 0.68
N VAL A 156 1.48 1.00 0.80
CA VAL A 156 2.09 0.44 2.01
C VAL A 156 3.61 0.50 1.88
N THR A 157 4.24 1.38 2.67
CA THR A 157 5.69 1.57 2.66
C THR A 157 6.33 1.12 3.98
N THR A 158 7.39 1.78 4.42
CA THR A 158 8.11 1.43 5.65
C THR A 158 8.54 2.70 6.40
N SER A 159 9.07 2.52 7.61
CA SER A 159 9.64 3.63 8.38
C SER A 159 10.82 4.26 7.64
N MET A 160 11.01 5.58 7.84
CA MET A 160 12.11 6.31 7.24
C MET A 160 13.47 5.72 7.60
N ASP A 161 13.66 5.31 8.87
CA ASP A 161 14.88 4.65 9.32
C ASP A 161 15.21 3.39 8.52
N THR A 162 14.19 2.64 8.09
CA THR A 162 14.38 1.46 7.23
C THR A 162 14.76 1.84 5.80
N MET A 163 14.29 3.00 5.29
CA MET A 163 14.58 3.42 3.91
C MET A 163 16.06 3.73 3.67
N TRP A 164 16.79 4.21 4.68
CA TRP A 164 18.20 4.61 4.53
C TRP A 164 19.19 3.87 5.43
N ARG A 165 18.74 2.88 6.19
CA ARG A 165 19.67 2.15 7.07
C ARG A 165 20.68 1.35 6.28
N ARG A 166 21.86 1.14 6.88
CA ARG A 166 22.89 0.23 6.35
C ARG A 166 22.31 -1.17 6.11
N GLY A 167 22.60 -1.76 4.96
CA GLY A 167 22.08 -3.08 4.57
C GLY A 167 20.62 -3.08 4.09
N GLY A 168 19.98 -1.90 3.98
CA GLY A 168 18.59 -1.78 3.54
C GLY A 168 18.36 -1.83 2.03
N SER A 169 19.44 -1.84 1.21
CA SER A 169 19.30 -1.92 -0.26
C SER A 169 19.00 -3.36 -0.72
N PRO A 170 18.15 -3.52 -1.74
CA PRO A 170 17.40 -2.54 -2.52
C PRO A 170 16.01 -2.20 -1.90
N TYR A 171 15.62 -2.80 -0.77
CA TYR A 171 14.31 -2.60 -0.14
C TYR A 171 14.06 -1.12 0.23
N GLY A 172 14.99 -0.51 0.95
CA GLY A 172 14.88 0.88 1.38
C GLY A 172 14.65 1.86 0.21
N PRO A 173 15.55 1.90 -0.80
CA PRO A 173 15.37 2.73 -1.99
C PRO A 173 14.06 2.48 -2.73
N SER A 174 13.60 1.21 -2.84
CA SER A 174 12.34 0.89 -3.51
C SER A 174 11.11 1.42 -2.76
N LYS A 175 11.11 1.36 -1.43
CA LYS A 175 10.02 1.90 -0.60
C LYS A 175 10.05 3.43 -0.51
N ALA A 176 11.23 4.04 -0.54
CA ALA A 176 11.38 5.50 -0.66
C ALA A 176 10.82 6.00 -2.00
N GLY A 177 11.15 5.32 -3.10
CA GLY A 177 10.59 5.61 -4.42
C GLY A 177 9.07 5.43 -4.48
N HIS A 178 8.53 4.39 -3.85
CA HIS A 178 7.08 4.18 -3.76
C HIS A 178 6.40 5.33 -2.99
N GLU A 179 6.96 5.78 -1.88
CA GLU A 179 6.42 6.91 -1.13
C GLU A 179 6.46 8.21 -1.94
N ALA A 180 7.56 8.48 -2.65
CA ALA A 180 7.66 9.62 -3.57
C ALA A 180 6.62 9.55 -4.69
N LEU A 181 6.35 8.35 -5.25
CA LEU A 181 5.31 8.14 -6.26
C LEU A 181 3.92 8.49 -5.72
N VAL A 182 3.58 8.08 -4.50
CA VAL A 182 2.31 8.44 -3.85
C VAL A 182 2.21 9.95 -3.63
N ALA A 183 3.28 10.60 -3.21
CA ALA A 183 3.30 12.05 -3.00
C ALA A 183 3.15 12.85 -4.32
N ILE A 184 3.71 12.37 -5.42
CA ILE A 184 3.48 12.95 -6.76
C ILE A 184 2.02 12.77 -7.14
N LEU A 185 1.51 11.55 -7.03
CA LEU A 185 0.14 11.22 -7.39
C LEU A 185 -0.88 12.06 -6.61
N SER A 186 -0.65 12.30 -5.32
CA SER A 186 -1.55 13.12 -4.50
C SER A 186 -1.71 14.56 -5.03
N GLN A 187 -0.66 15.14 -5.61
CA GLN A 187 -0.69 16.46 -6.21
C GLN A 187 -1.40 16.44 -7.57
N GLU A 188 -1.19 15.39 -8.37
CA GLU A 188 -1.83 15.23 -9.68
C GLU A 188 -3.34 14.95 -9.56
N LEU A 189 -3.79 14.41 -8.41
CA LEU A 189 -5.19 14.11 -8.11
C LEU A 189 -5.94 15.27 -7.42
N GLU A 190 -5.31 16.41 -7.20
CA GLU A 190 -5.95 17.56 -6.56
C GLU A 190 -7.22 17.99 -7.33
N GLY A 191 -8.34 18.12 -6.61
CA GLY A 191 -9.63 18.50 -7.19
C GLY A 191 -10.41 17.39 -7.89
N THR A 192 -9.91 16.15 -7.93
CA THR A 192 -10.59 15.02 -8.60
C THR A 192 -11.51 14.21 -7.68
N GLY A 193 -11.51 14.46 -6.38
CA GLY A 193 -12.21 13.61 -5.38
C GLY A 193 -11.48 12.32 -5.01
N VAL A 194 -10.29 12.08 -5.59
CA VAL A 194 -9.44 10.92 -5.29
C VAL A 194 -8.30 11.33 -4.38
N THR A 195 -8.03 10.55 -3.32
CA THR A 195 -6.90 10.79 -2.42
C THR A 195 -5.82 9.72 -2.57
N ALA A 196 -4.56 10.11 -2.36
CA ALA A 196 -3.42 9.20 -2.34
C ALA A 196 -2.59 9.39 -1.08
N ASN A 197 -2.42 8.33 -0.28
CA ASN A 197 -1.76 8.36 1.02
C ASN A 197 -0.84 7.16 1.22
N VAL A 198 -0.01 7.23 2.23
CA VAL A 198 0.91 6.17 2.65
C VAL A 198 0.48 5.62 4.01
N LEU A 199 0.51 4.29 4.15
CA LEU A 199 0.31 3.61 5.41
C LEU A 199 1.56 2.78 5.76
N VAL A 200 2.05 2.94 6.99
CA VAL A 200 3.29 2.32 7.48
C VAL A 200 2.99 1.58 8.78
N PRO A 201 3.44 0.33 8.96
CA PRO A 201 3.22 -0.40 10.21
C PRO A 201 3.83 0.30 11.44
N GLY A 202 5.03 0.87 11.29
CA GLY A 202 5.75 1.58 12.36
C GLY A 202 6.95 0.83 12.94
N GLY A 203 7.20 -0.41 12.52
CA GLY A 203 8.35 -1.20 13.00
C GLY A 203 8.37 -2.62 12.44
N ALA A 204 9.17 -3.48 13.05
CA ALA A 204 9.23 -4.90 12.70
C ALA A 204 7.87 -5.55 12.98
N THR A 205 7.19 -5.98 11.92
CA THR A 205 5.84 -6.56 12.00
C THR A 205 5.89 -8.03 11.62
N TYR A 206 5.18 -8.87 12.37
CA TYR A 206 5.13 -10.32 12.16
C TYR A 206 4.41 -10.64 10.84
N THR A 207 5.19 -10.87 9.80
CA THR A 207 4.71 -11.20 8.45
C THR A 207 5.55 -12.31 7.85
N GLY A 208 5.14 -12.88 6.73
CA GLY A 208 5.94 -13.85 5.99
C GLY A 208 7.37 -13.37 5.66
N MET A 209 7.57 -12.05 5.55
CA MET A 209 8.87 -11.45 5.26
C MET A 209 9.80 -11.39 6.47
N THR A 210 9.28 -11.43 7.68
CA THR A 210 9.99 -11.10 8.94
C THR A 210 9.84 -12.18 10.02
N ALA A 211 8.99 -13.17 9.82
CA ALA A 211 8.63 -14.17 10.85
C ALA A 211 9.81 -14.97 11.43
N THR A 212 10.95 -14.97 10.74
CA THR A 212 12.17 -15.63 11.20
C THR A 212 13.16 -14.71 11.94
N TRP A 213 12.84 -13.41 12.05
CA TRP A 213 13.80 -12.44 12.60
C TRP A 213 13.89 -12.45 14.13
N MET A 214 12.74 -12.64 14.79
CA MET A 214 12.61 -12.69 16.24
C MET A 214 11.31 -13.39 16.62
N GLU A 215 11.11 -13.61 17.89
CA GLU A 215 9.87 -14.21 18.43
C GLU A 215 8.65 -13.35 18.05
N ARG A 216 7.53 -14.02 17.75
CA ARG A 216 6.30 -13.38 17.32
C ARG A 216 5.81 -12.29 18.27
N GLU A 217 5.91 -12.56 19.55
CA GLU A 217 5.43 -11.70 20.65
C GLU A 217 6.25 -10.41 20.78
N ALA A 218 7.47 -10.41 20.26
CA ALA A 218 8.35 -9.24 20.23
C ALA A 218 8.11 -8.33 19.01
N MET A 219 7.26 -8.77 18.07
CA MET A 219 6.95 -8.01 16.86
C MET A 219 5.57 -7.34 16.93
N ILE A 220 5.40 -6.27 16.18
CA ILE A 220 4.09 -5.67 15.93
C ILE A 220 3.22 -6.71 15.20
N GLN A 221 1.95 -6.85 15.61
CA GLN A 221 1.05 -7.76 14.93
C GLN A 221 0.44 -7.11 13.67
N PRO A 222 0.20 -7.85 12.59
CA PRO A 222 -0.32 -7.32 11.32
C PRO A 222 -1.67 -6.59 11.45
N SER A 223 -2.48 -6.93 12.45
CA SER A 223 -3.76 -6.28 12.74
C SER A 223 -3.63 -4.79 13.07
N ILE A 224 -2.44 -4.31 13.39
CA ILE A 224 -2.17 -2.87 13.60
C ILE A 224 -2.59 -2.01 12.39
N MET A 225 -2.63 -2.61 11.20
CA MET A 225 -3.00 -1.90 9.97
C MET A 225 -4.52 -1.71 9.82
N GLU A 226 -5.36 -2.46 10.54
CA GLU A 226 -6.80 -2.54 10.29
C GLU A 226 -7.50 -1.19 10.50
N ALA A 227 -7.37 -0.58 11.68
CA ALA A 227 -8.04 0.67 12.01
C ALA A 227 -7.63 1.86 11.10
N PRO A 228 -6.33 2.17 10.91
CA PRO A 228 -5.95 3.26 10.02
C PRO A 228 -6.25 2.96 8.54
N ALA A 229 -6.25 1.68 8.11
CA ALA A 229 -6.66 1.32 6.76
C ALA A 229 -8.14 1.59 6.53
N LEU A 230 -9.01 1.27 7.49
CA LEU A 230 -10.44 1.56 7.42
C LEU A 230 -10.70 3.07 7.34
N TRP A 231 -10.02 3.85 8.18
CA TRP A 231 -10.16 5.30 8.14
C TRP A 231 -9.72 5.90 6.80
N LEU A 232 -8.56 5.44 6.25
CA LEU A 232 -8.08 5.87 4.93
C LEU A 232 -9.00 5.44 3.78
N ALA A 233 -9.75 4.36 3.94
CA ALA A 233 -10.70 3.87 2.94
C ALA A 233 -12.05 4.57 2.99
N GLY A 234 -12.35 5.31 4.06
CA GLY A 234 -13.66 5.93 4.34
C GLY A 234 -13.84 7.33 3.78
N GLU A 235 -15.04 7.88 4.02
CA GLU A 235 -15.38 9.27 3.68
C GLU A 235 -14.66 10.29 4.57
N GLU A 236 -14.35 9.93 5.80
CA GLU A 236 -13.69 10.83 6.77
C GLU A 236 -12.30 11.29 6.32
N SER A 237 -11.66 10.54 5.41
CA SER A 237 -10.35 10.87 4.84
C SER A 237 -10.42 11.64 3.50
N ALA A 238 -11.57 12.18 3.12
CA ALA A 238 -11.77 12.83 1.81
C ALA A 238 -10.81 14.01 1.55
N GLU A 239 -10.49 14.77 2.59
CA GLU A 239 -9.56 15.92 2.52
C GLU A 239 -8.12 15.54 2.94
N PHE A 240 -7.87 14.26 3.24
CA PHE A 240 -6.56 13.78 3.68
C PHE A 240 -5.83 13.13 2.51
N SER A 241 -4.90 13.88 1.90
CA SER A 241 -4.12 13.43 0.74
C SER A 241 -2.66 13.88 0.85
N GLY A 242 -1.73 13.12 0.28
CA GLY A 242 -0.30 13.43 0.32
C GLY A 242 0.33 13.23 1.71
N ARG A 243 -0.26 12.37 2.53
CA ARG A 243 0.18 12.15 3.91
C ARG A 243 0.62 10.70 4.12
N ARG A 244 1.40 10.50 5.19
CA ARG A 244 1.73 9.17 5.70
C ARG A 244 1.15 8.98 7.08
N ILE A 245 0.61 7.80 7.36
CA ILE A 245 0.18 7.37 8.70
C ILE A 245 1.11 6.26 9.19
N ILE A 246 1.57 6.36 10.43
CA ILE A 246 2.30 5.31 11.14
C ILE A 246 1.28 4.58 12.02
N ALA A 247 0.90 3.35 11.64
CA ALA A 247 -0.14 2.58 12.30
C ALA A 247 0.14 2.34 13.80
N TYR A 248 1.42 2.17 14.17
CA TYR A 248 1.82 2.01 15.57
C TYR A 248 1.44 3.20 16.46
N HIS A 249 1.30 4.39 15.89
CA HIS A 249 0.90 5.61 16.60
C HIS A 249 -0.59 5.94 16.48
N TRP A 250 -1.35 5.09 15.77
CA TRP A 250 -2.80 5.28 15.60
C TRP A 250 -3.54 4.89 16.86
N ASN A 251 -3.85 5.86 17.73
CA ASN A 251 -4.54 5.65 18.99
C ASN A 251 -6.02 6.03 18.89
N GLU A 252 -6.91 5.04 18.87
CA GLU A 252 -8.36 5.23 18.73
C GLU A 252 -9.03 5.86 19.97
N ASP A 253 -8.34 5.90 21.12
CA ASP A 253 -8.82 6.58 22.33
C ASP A 253 -8.71 8.10 22.24
N LEU A 254 -7.94 8.62 21.28
CA LEU A 254 -7.77 10.06 21.05
C LEU A 254 -8.84 10.61 20.10
N PRO A 255 -9.24 11.89 20.24
CA PRO A 255 -9.96 12.63 19.21
C PRO A 255 -9.21 12.56 17.87
N LEU A 256 -9.93 12.65 16.75
CA LEU A 256 -9.34 12.45 15.42
C LEU A 256 -8.17 13.41 15.14
N ASP A 257 -8.29 14.69 15.47
CA ASP A 257 -7.25 15.68 15.23
C ASP A 257 -5.96 15.36 16.00
N ASP A 258 -6.06 15.01 17.28
CA ASP A 258 -4.92 14.61 18.12
C ASP A 258 -4.29 13.31 17.60
N ARG A 259 -5.12 12.37 17.16
CA ARG A 259 -4.68 11.10 16.56
C ARG A 259 -3.90 11.34 15.28
N LEU A 260 -4.38 12.23 14.41
CA LEU A 260 -3.70 12.59 13.16
C LEU A 260 -2.41 13.37 13.41
N GLU A 261 -2.38 14.25 14.41
CA GLU A 261 -1.15 14.95 14.81
C GLU A 261 -0.08 13.96 15.28
N GLN A 262 -0.46 12.97 16.07
CA GLN A 262 0.46 11.95 16.60
C GLN A 262 0.91 10.94 15.54
N ALA A 263 0.00 10.47 14.70
CA ALA A 263 0.25 9.34 13.81
C ALA A 263 0.63 9.72 12.38
N SER A 264 0.46 11.00 11.97
CA SER A 264 0.65 11.36 10.57
C SER A 264 1.71 12.44 10.35
N ALA A 265 2.26 12.42 9.14
CA ALA A 265 3.17 13.44 8.62
C ALA A 265 2.95 13.60 7.11
N PRO A 266 3.42 14.69 6.48
CA PRO A 266 3.48 14.75 5.02
C PRO A 266 4.31 13.61 4.44
N ALA A 267 3.89 13.05 3.30
CA ALA A 267 4.66 12.05 2.56
C ALA A 267 5.85 12.69 1.83
N ALA A 268 6.90 11.91 1.57
CA ALA A 268 8.09 12.30 0.79
C ALA A 268 8.83 13.57 1.29
N TRP A 269 8.88 13.76 2.60
CA TRP A 269 9.79 14.70 3.30
C TRP A 269 9.71 16.20 2.92
N PRO A 270 8.55 16.81 2.68
CA PRO A 270 8.48 18.23 2.33
C PRO A 270 8.94 19.16 3.46
N GLN A 271 9.04 18.64 4.69
CA GLN A 271 9.61 19.35 5.84
C GLN A 271 11.09 19.75 5.66
N LEU A 272 11.82 19.14 4.73
CA LEU A 272 13.17 19.54 4.36
C LEU A 272 13.20 20.86 3.57
N GLY A 273 12.03 21.37 3.19
CA GLY A 273 11.89 22.63 2.46
C GLY A 273 12.22 22.55 0.97
N ARG A 274 11.96 23.64 0.28
CA ARG A 274 12.29 23.76 -1.14
C ARG A 274 13.80 23.96 -1.29
N GLN A 275 14.48 23.02 -1.93
CA GLN A 275 15.94 23.06 -2.15
C GLN A 275 16.30 23.37 -3.60
N ALA A 276 15.33 23.27 -4.53
CA ALA A 276 15.57 23.59 -5.93
C ALA A 276 15.37 25.08 -6.20
N ILE A 277 16.36 25.69 -6.88
CA ILE A 277 16.20 27.02 -7.48
C ILE A 277 15.46 26.81 -8.81
N ILE A 278 14.24 27.31 -8.89
CA ILE A 278 13.46 27.30 -10.15
C ILE A 278 13.78 28.60 -10.88
N PRO A 279 14.53 28.58 -11.99
CA PRO A 279 14.78 29.76 -12.78
C PRO A 279 13.45 30.35 -13.27
N GLN A 280 13.27 31.68 -13.10
CA GLN A 280 12.12 32.34 -13.72
C GLN A 280 12.21 32.14 -15.24
N ARG A 281 11.18 31.58 -15.83
CA ARG A 281 11.09 31.56 -17.30
C ARG A 281 11.11 33.00 -17.80
N PRO A 282 12.01 33.36 -18.74
CA PRO A 282 11.92 34.66 -19.35
C PRO A 282 10.53 34.83 -19.95
N SER A 283 9.87 35.95 -19.66
CA SER A 283 8.59 36.29 -20.27
C SER A 283 8.76 36.19 -21.79
N ARG A 284 7.93 35.40 -22.43
CA ARG A 284 7.91 35.39 -23.90
C ARG A 284 7.62 36.83 -24.39
N PRO A 285 8.46 37.43 -25.22
CA PRO A 285 8.12 38.72 -25.79
C PRO A 285 6.88 38.51 -26.70
N GLY A 286 5.75 39.12 -26.36
CA GLY A 286 4.57 39.20 -27.19
C GLY A 286 3.41 38.26 -26.81
N SER A 287 2.97 38.25 -25.54
CA SER A 287 1.61 37.83 -25.14
C SER A 287 0.88 38.97 -24.46
#